data_113445f4ecb6ce199bb07ce6eb3347ca
#
_entry.id   113445f4ecb6ce199bb07ce6eb3347ca
#
_cell.length_a   1.000
_cell.length_b   1.000
_cell.length_c   1.000
_cell.angle_alpha   90.00
_cell.angle_beta   90.00
_cell.angle_gamma   90.00
#
_symmetry.space_group_name_H-M   'P 1'
#
loop_
_entity.id
_entity.type
_entity.pdbx_description
1 polymer ?
#
loop_
_entity_poly.entity_id
_entity_poly.type
_entity_poly.pdbx_seq_one_letter_code
_entity_poly.pdbx_strand_id
1 'polypeptide(L)'
;GKILGVQAVGMEGVEKRVDVIATAMKLGATVYDLPDLELAYAPPYSSAKDPANIAGYVASNILEGKIDTFQWHEVDGLIEAGAFFLDVREDFELATGVLGDAYTIPLGDIRARMSELPKDKTIHVFCQVGHRGYNAARILMQNGFTVKNLDGGYKTYKQANTTLNYKEE
;
A
#
# COMPACT_ATOMS: atom_id res chain seq x y z
N GLY A 1 7.42 -12.47 -12.65
CA GLY A 1 7.37 -12.50 -11.19
C GLY A 1 8.62 -13.06 -10.48
N LYS A 2 9.81 -13.03 -11.14
CA LYS A 2 11.07 -13.50 -10.53
C LYS A 2 11.42 -12.65 -9.30
N ILE A 3 11.71 -13.30 -8.18
CA ILE A 3 12.21 -12.64 -6.96
C ILE A 3 13.69 -12.30 -7.15
N LEU A 4 14.05 -11.03 -7.04
CA LEU A 4 15.43 -10.54 -7.22
C LEU A 4 16.16 -10.27 -5.91
N GLY A 5 15.42 -10.10 -4.83
CA GLY A 5 15.95 -9.81 -3.50
C GLY A 5 14.85 -9.57 -2.50
N VAL A 6 15.22 -9.42 -1.25
CA VAL A 6 14.33 -9.09 -0.15
C VAL A 6 15.04 -8.16 0.82
N GLN A 7 14.31 -7.21 1.34
CA GLN A 7 14.73 -6.36 2.44
C GLN A 7 13.55 -6.24 3.41
N ALA A 8 13.80 -6.31 4.70
CA ALA A 8 12.80 -6.13 5.72
C ALA A 8 13.32 -5.25 6.86
N VAL A 9 12.43 -4.40 7.38
CA VAL A 9 12.70 -3.53 8.53
C VAL A 9 11.56 -3.71 9.53
N GLY A 10 11.88 -3.91 10.79
CA GLY A 10 10.88 -4.12 11.84
C GLY A 10 11.51 -4.32 13.21
N MET A 11 10.66 -4.56 14.21
CA MET A 11 11.08 -4.73 15.61
C MET A 11 11.32 -6.20 15.97
N GLU A 12 10.51 -7.12 15.40
CA GLU A 12 10.53 -8.55 15.76
C GLU A 12 10.32 -9.44 14.54
N GLY A 13 11.00 -10.60 14.51
CA GLY A 13 10.83 -11.66 13.51
C GLY A 13 11.15 -11.23 12.07
N VAL A 14 11.97 -10.21 11.90
CA VAL A 14 12.38 -9.69 10.60
C VAL A 14 13.24 -10.71 9.87
N GLU A 15 14.18 -11.33 10.58
CA GLU A 15 15.09 -12.35 10.07
C GLU A 15 14.34 -13.55 9.49
N LYS A 16 13.30 -14.01 10.18
CA LYS A 16 12.46 -15.13 9.71
C LYS A 16 11.84 -14.82 8.33
N ARG A 17 11.34 -13.60 8.13
CA ARG A 17 10.70 -13.21 6.86
C ARG A 17 11.70 -13.12 5.74
N VAL A 18 12.89 -12.59 6.03
CA VAL A 18 14.00 -12.55 5.07
C VAL A 18 14.43 -13.97 4.69
N ASP A 19 14.63 -14.86 5.66
CA ASP A 19 15.07 -16.24 5.41
C ASP A 19 14.05 -17.05 4.59
N VAL A 20 12.75 -16.88 4.86
CA VAL A 20 11.68 -17.52 4.08
C VAL A 20 11.76 -17.11 2.61
N ILE A 21 11.81 -15.81 2.34
CA ILE A 21 11.83 -15.30 0.95
C ILE A 21 13.17 -15.62 0.28
N ALA A 22 14.29 -15.51 0.99
CA ALA A 22 15.61 -15.84 0.46
C ALA A 22 15.71 -17.33 0.09
N THR A 23 15.14 -18.22 0.91
CA THR A 23 15.06 -19.67 0.63
C THR A 23 14.18 -19.94 -0.59
N ALA A 24 12.99 -19.34 -0.65
CA ALA A 24 12.10 -19.45 -1.81
C ALA A 24 12.80 -18.98 -3.10
N MET A 25 13.46 -17.82 -3.06
CA MET A 25 14.25 -17.28 -4.16
C MET A 25 15.37 -18.25 -4.60
N LYS A 26 16.10 -18.83 -3.65
CA LYS A 26 17.19 -19.80 -3.94
C LYS A 26 16.68 -21.05 -4.63
N LEU A 27 15.45 -21.48 -4.31
CA LEU A 27 14.79 -22.64 -4.91
C LEU A 27 14.09 -22.30 -6.24
N GLY A 28 14.18 -21.07 -6.72
CA GLY A 28 13.62 -20.64 -8.00
C GLY A 28 12.15 -20.24 -7.95
N ALA A 29 11.58 -20.04 -6.76
CA ALA A 29 10.22 -19.55 -6.61
C ALA A 29 10.06 -18.13 -7.17
N THR A 30 8.83 -17.82 -7.53
CA THR A 30 8.38 -16.51 -8.00
C THR A 30 7.51 -15.82 -6.96
N VAL A 31 7.13 -14.56 -7.22
CA VAL A 31 6.18 -13.86 -6.35
C VAL A 31 4.80 -14.52 -6.32
N TYR A 32 4.46 -15.34 -7.34
CA TYR A 32 3.20 -16.08 -7.39
C TYR A 32 3.18 -17.30 -6.46
N ASP A 33 4.35 -17.80 -6.07
CA ASP A 33 4.47 -18.93 -5.15
C ASP A 33 4.38 -18.48 -3.67
N LEU A 34 4.72 -17.22 -3.37
CA LEU A 34 4.73 -16.71 -2.00
C LEU A 34 3.35 -16.75 -1.30
N PRO A 35 2.22 -16.44 -1.96
CA PRO A 35 0.89 -16.56 -1.37
C PRO A 35 0.53 -17.95 -0.87
N ASP A 36 1.07 -18.99 -1.51
CA ASP A 36 0.73 -20.39 -1.26
C ASP A 36 1.67 -21.06 -0.25
N LEU A 37 2.65 -20.33 0.28
CA LEU A 37 3.51 -20.87 1.33
C LEU A 37 2.71 -21.16 2.59
N GLU A 38 2.72 -22.42 3.03
CA GLU A 38 2.14 -22.89 4.29
C GLU A 38 3.14 -22.69 5.44
N LEU A 39 3.17 -21.46 5.97
CA LEU A 39 4.10 -21.10 7.04
C LEU A 39 3.52 -21.47 8.42
N ALA A 40 4.42 -21.81 9.36
CA ALA A 40 4.04 -22.12 10.72
C ALA A 40 3.30 -20.94 11.36
N TYR A 41 2.08 -21.21 11.86
CA TYR A 41 1.18 -20.22 12.44
C TYR A 41 0.68 -20.66 13.81
N ALA A 42 0.76 -19.74 14.77
CA ALA A 42 0.01 -19.76 16.01
C ALA A 42 -0.15 -18.30 16.49
N PRO A 43 -1.29 -17.91 17.08
CA PRO A 43 -1.56 -16.51 17.44
C PRO A 43 -0.42 -15.78 18.18
N PRO A 44 0.34 -16.41 19.10
CA PRO A 44 1.44 -15.72 19.77
C PRO A 44 2.65 -15.42 18.88
N TYR A 45 2.80 -16.10 17.74
CA TYR A 45 4.01 -16.03 16.92
C TYR A 45 3.81 -15.39 15.55
N SER A 46 2.64 -15.51 14.95
CA SER A 46 2.40 -15.07 13.59
C SER A 46 0.90 -14.94 13.29
N SER A 47 0.59 -14.23 12.20
CA SER A 47 -0.75 -14.21 11.59
C SER A 47 -0.92 -15.38 10.62
N ALA A 48 -2.17 -15.77 10.34
CA ALA A 48 -2.49 -16.85 9.40
C ALA A 48 -1.91 -16.61 7.99
N LYS A 49 -1.83 -15.36 7.57
CA LYS A 49 -1.04 -14.92 6.41
C LYS A 49 0.11 -14.07 6.91
N ASP A 50 1.31 -14.60 6.77
CA ASP A 50 2.55 -13.93 7.14
C ASP A 50 2.87 -12.78 6.16
N PRO A 51 3.64 -11.76 6.57
CA PRO A 51 4.12 -10.72 5.67
C PRO A 51 4.75 -11.24 4.37
N ALA A 52 5.40 -12.41 4.39
CA ALA A 52 5.93 -13.05 3.16
C ALA A 52 4.80 -13.41 2.17
N ASN A 53 3.67 -13.98 2.66
CA ASN A 53 2.51 -14.25 1.82
C ASN A 53 1.90 -12.94 1.30
N ILE A 54 1.77 -11.92 2.16
CA ILE A 54 1.21 -10.62 1.78
C ILE A 54 2.07 -9.93 0.71
N ALA A 55 3.41 -10.00 0.82
CA ALA A 55 4.30 -9.48 -0.21
C ALA A 55 4.05 -10.14 -1.58
N GLY A 56 3.81 -11.46 -1.59
CA GLY A 56 3.42 -12.20 -2.79
C GLY A 56 2.09 -11.71 -3.37
N TYR A 57 1.06 -11.53 -2.54
CA TYR A 57 -0.24 -10.98 -2.99
C TYR A 57 -0.10 -9.57 -3.58
N VAL A 58 0.65 -8.69 -2.94
CA VAL A 58 0.87 -7.33 -3.44
C VAL A 58 1.59 -7.36 -4.78
N ALA A 59 2.70 -8.09 -4.87
CA ALA A 59 3.51 -8.16 -6.08
C ALA A 59 2.74 -8.78 -7.26
N SER A 60 2.00 -9.89 -7.03
CA SER A 60 1.20 -10.52 -8.07
C SER A 60 0.07 -9.60 -8.56
N ASN A 61 -0.61 -8.91 -7.66
CA ASN A 61 -1.67 -7.96 -8.03
C ASN A 61 -1.15 -6.81 -8.92
N ILE A 62 0.06 -6.30 -8.64
CA ILE A 62 0.71 -5.26 -9.47
C ILE A 62 1.07 -5.83 -10.84
N LEU A 63 1.72 -7.00 -10.88
CA LEU A 63 2.14 -7.64 -12.15
C LEU A 63 0.98 -8.04 -13.06
N GLU A 64 -0.16 -8.38 -12.46
CA GLU A 64 -1.39 -8.72 -13.19
C GLU A 64 -2.24 -7.49 -13.56
N GLY A 65 -1.76 -6.28 -13.28
CA GLY A 65 -2.49 -5.04 -13.57
C GLY A 65 -3.78 -4.88 -12.77
N LYS A 66 -3.91 -5.59 -11.64
CA LYS A 66 -5.07 -5.48 -10.76
C LYS A 66 -5.07 -4.20 -9.94
N ILE A 67 -3.91 -3.57 -9.79
CA ILE A 67 -3.73 -2.31 -9.08
C ILE A 67 -2.52 -1.56 -9.63
N ASP A 68 -2.66 -0.27 -9.83
CA ASP A 68 -1.55 0.65 -10.03
C ASP A 68 -1.19 1.32 -8.71
N THR A 69 0.10 1.55 -8.49
CA THR A 69 0.61 2.19 -7.28
C THR A 69 1.41 3.44 -7.62
N PHE A 70 1.56 4.31 -6.64
CA PHE A 70 2.53 5.39 -6.63
C PHE A 70 3.25 5.43 -5.29
N GLN A 71 4.46 6.02 -5.27
CA GLN A 71 5.36 5.96 -4.14
C GLN A 71 5.35 7.27 -3.34
N TRP A 72 5.77 7.20 -2.07
CA TRP A 72 5.81 8.35 -1.17
C TRP A 72 6.60 9.55 -1.74
N HIS A 73 7.69 9.31 -2.46
CA HIS A 73 8.54 10.36 -3.04
C HIS A 73 7.91 11.06 -4.26
N GLU A 74 6.82 10.53 -4.82
CA GLU A 74 6.07 11.14 -5.90
C GLU A 74 5.00 12.12 -5.39
N VAL A 75 4.64 12.03 -4.09
CA VAL A 75 3.48 12.73 -3.52
C VAL A 75 3.58 14.25 -3.67
N ASP A 76 4.70 14.84 -3.29
CA ASP A 76 4.86 16.30 -3.31
C ASP A 76 4.77 16.84 -4.73
N GLY A 77 5.41 16.19 -5.71
CA GLY A 77 5.29 16.57 -7.11
C GLY A 77 3.87 16.40 -7.67
N LEU A 78 3.14 15.40 -7.22
CA LEU A 78 1.73 15.21 -7.59
C LEU A 78 0.83 16.31 -6.98
N ILE A 79 1.09 16.74 -5.74
CA ILE A 79 0.38 17.86 -5.10
C ILE A 79 0.64 19.15 -5.89
N GLU A 80 1.89 19.45 -6.22
CA GLU A 80 2.26 20.63 -7.02
C GLU A 80 1.63 20.62 -8.43
N ALA A 81 1.47 19.43 -9.01
CA ALA A 81 0.79 19.26 -10.29
C ALA A 81 -0.74 19.33 -10.23
N GLY A 82 -1.34 19.51 -9.04
CA GLY A 82 -2.79 19.57 -8.85
C GLY A 82 -3.50 18.23 -9.05
N ALA A 83 -2.83 17.11 -8.76
CA ALA A 83 -3.41 15.79 -8.83
C ALA A 83 -4.57 15.64 -7.82
N PHE A 84 -5.57 14.84 -8.18
CA PHE A 84 -6.70 14.56 -7.29
C PHE A 84 -6.34 13.46 -6.29
N PHE A 85 -6.34 13.81 -5.00
CA PHE A 85 -6.12 12.88 -3.91
C PHE A 85 -7.43 12.50 -3.23
N LEU A 86 -7.56 11.20 -2.88
CA LEU A 86 -8.69 10.65 -2.15
C LEU A 86 -8.19 9.98 -0.87
N ASP A 87 -8.56 10.54 0.28
CA ASP A 87 -8.32 9.94 1.59
C ASP A 87 -9.49 9.03 1.98
N VAL A 88 -9.21 7.75 2.22
CA VAL A 88 -10.24 6.78 2.61
C VAL A 88 -10.13 6.36 4.08
N ARG A 89 -9.49 7.20 4.88
CA ARG A 89 -9.41 7.06 6.35
C ARG A 89 -10.70 7.55 7.00
N GLU A 90 -10.86 7.20 8.26
CA GLU A 90 -11.95 7.71 9.09
C GLU A 90 -11.65 9.14 9.57
N ASP A 91 -12.68 9.93 9.85
CA ASP A 91 -12.57 11.32 10.22
C ASP A 91 -11.62 11.58 11.41
N PHE A 92 -11.63 10.68 12.40
CA PHE A 92 -10.74 10.81 13.57
C PHE A 92 -9.25 10.64 13.23
N GLU A 93 -8.92 10.00 12.11
CA GLU A 93 -7.53 9.82 11.66
C GLU A 93 -6.97 11.08 10.99
N LEU A 94 -7.83 11.96 10.47
CA LEU A 94 -7.43 13.18 9.76
C LEU A 94 -6.65 14.15 10.66
N ALA A 95 -6.87 14.10 11.96
CA ALA A 95 -6.10 14.86 12.95
C ALA A 95 -4.60 14.55 12.92
N THR A 96 -4.19 13.41 12.36
CA THR A 96 -2.77 13.05 12.20
C THR A 96 -2.08 13.76 11.03
N GLY A 97 -2.85 14.48 10.22
CA GLY A 97 -2.47 15.19 9.00
C GLY A 97 -3.12 14.59 7.75
N VAL A 98 -3.08 15.33 6.65
CA VAL A 98 -3.63 14.96 5.34
C VAL A 98 -2.60 15.22 4.24
N LEU A 99 -2.85 14.75 3.01
CA LEU A 99 -2.02 15.06 1.83
C LEU A 99 -2.70 16.19 1.04
N GLY A 100 -2.07 17.36 0.99
CA GLY A 100 -2.61 18.51 0.26
C GLY A 100 -4.08 18.78 0.61
N ASP A 101 -4.89 19.07 -0.40
CA ASP A 101 -6.34 19.27 -0.29
C ASP A 101 -7.12 17.98 -0.60
N ALA A 102 -6.69 16.85 -0.05
CA ALA A 102 -7.31 15.56 -0.34
C ALA A 102 -8.81 15.55 -0.05
N TYR A 103 -9.58 15.04 -1.02
CA TYR A 103 -11.01 14.79 -0.81
C TYR A 103 -11.18 13.56 0.09
N THR A 104 -12.08 13.64 1.06
CA THR A 104 -12.24 12.56 2.06
C THR A 104 -13.55 11.82 1.87
N ILE A 105 -13.45 10.52 1.67
CA ILE A 105 -14.59 9.58 1.73
C ILE A 105 -14.10 8.32 2.45
N PRO A 106 -14.53 8.04 3.67
CA PRO A 106 -14.21 6.79 4.35
C PRO A 106 -14.51 5.57 3.49
N LEU A 107 -13.67 4.53 3.60
CA LEU A 107 -13.81 3.32 2.76
C LEU A 107 -15.24 2.75 2.76
N GLY A 108 -15.93 2.80 3.91
CA GLY A 108 -17.31 2.31 4.06
C GLY A 108 -18.31 3.02 3.15
N ASP A 109 -18.07 4.29 2.86
CA ASP A 109 -18.98 5.16 2.12
C ASP A 109 -18.67 5.23 0.62
N ILE A 110 -17.54 4.68 0.16
CA ILE A 110 -17.09 4.78 -1.24
C ILE A 110 -18.20 4.38 -2.23
N ARG A 111 -18.91 3.27 -2.00
CA ARG A 111 -19.95 2.80 -2.92
C ARG A 111 -21.14 3.76 -3.03
N ALA A 112 -21.49 4.40 -1.93
CA ALA A 112 -22.62 5.35 -1.90
C ALA A 112 -22.23 6.72 -2.49
N ARG A 113 -20.96 7.11 -2.35
CA ARG A 113 -20.47 8.45 -2.67
C ARG A 113 -19.54 8.54 -3.88
N MET A 114 -19.30 7.43 -4.60
CA MET A 114 -18.40 7.42 -5.76
C MET A 114 -18.84 8.37 -6.90
N SER A 115 -20.14 8.75 -6.94
CA SER A 115 -20.62 9.75 -7.92
C SER A 115 -20.07 11.16 -7.70
N GLU A 116 -19.51 11.45 -6.53
CA GLU A 116 -18.86 12.72 -6.19
C GLU A 116 -17.44 12.82 -6.80
N LEU A 117 -16.87 11.68 -7.25
CA LEU A 117 -15.49 11.60 -7.71
C LEU A 117 -15.35 11.90 -9.21
N PRO A 118 -14.26 12.57 -9.63
CA PRO A 118 -14.00 12.88 -11.04
C PRO A 118 -13.71 11.60 -11.83
N LYS A 119 -14.36 11.43 -12.99
CA LYS A 119 -14.09 10.31 -13.91
C LYS A 119 -13.04 10.62 -14.97
N ASP A 120 -12.74 11.89 -15.16
CA ASP A 120 -11.82 12.42 -16.15
C ASP A 120 -10.38 12.59 -15.64
N LYS A 121 -10.15 12.30 -14.35
CA LYS A 121 -8.85 12.42 -13.70
C LYS A 121 -8.41 11.10 -13.07
N THR A 122 -7.10 10.91 -12.95
CA THR A 122 -6.55 9.85 -12.12
C THR A 122 -6.77 10.17 -10.64
N ILE A 123 -7.36 9.25 -9.91
CA ILE A 123 -7.57 9.34 -8.45
C ILE A 123 -6.38 8.73 -7.74
N HIS A 124 -5.65 9.52 -6.95
CA HIS A 124 -4.55 9.07 -6.11
C HIS A 124 -5.10 8.75 -4.73
N VAL A 125 -5.48 7.48 -4.52
CA VAL A 125 -6.11 7.04 -3.26
C VAL A 125 -5.05 6.68 -2.21
N PHE A 126 -5.33 6.99 -0.97
CA PHE A 126 -4.49 6.59 0.15
C PHE A 126 -5.32 6.31 1.41
N CYS A 127 -4.72 5.54 2.30
CA CYS A 127 -5.17 5.39 3.68
C CYS A 127 -3.95 5.41 4.60
N GLN A 128 -4.07 4.94 5.83
CA GLN A 128 -2.96 4.97 6.80
C GLN A 128 -1.76 4.09 6.38
N VAL A 129 -1.99 2.86 5.85
CA VAL A 129 -0.94 1.87 5.57
C VAL A 129 -1.06 1.19 4.20
N GLY A 130 -1.97 1.65 3.31
CA GLY A 130 -2.15 1.13 1.95
C GLY A 130 -3.29 0.11 1.77
N HIS A 131 -3.68 -0.68 2.78
CA HIS A 131 -4.66 -1.76 2.63
C HIS A 131 -6.09 -1.27 2.32
N ARG A 132 -6.62 -0.30 3.08
CA ARG A 132 -7.93 0.31 2.78
C ARG A 132 -7.91 1.04 1.43
N GLY A 133 -6.78 1.71 1.12
CA GLY A 133 -6.57 2.34 -0.19
C GLY A 133 -6.64 1.33 -1.33
N TYR A 134 -6.01 0.16 -1.19
CA TYR A 134 -6.15 -0.95 -2.15
C TYR A 134 -7.61 -1.36 -2.35
N ASN A 135 -8.37 -1.56 -1.27
CA ASN A 135 -9.78 -1.95 -1.37
C ASN A 135 -10.63 -0.87 -2.09
N ALA A 136 -10.41 0.40 -1.75
CA ALA A 136 -11.07 1.52 -2.42
C ALA A 136 -10.71 1.58 -3.91
N ALA A 137 -9.42 1.46 -4.24
CA ALA A 137 -8.95 1.43 -5.62
C ALA A 137 -9.62 0.31 -6.42
N ARG A 138 -9.71 -0.91 -5.86
CA ARG A 138 -10.39 -2.04 -6.52
C ARG A 138 -11.88 -1.76 -6.78
N ILE A 139 -12.57 -1.16 -5.80
CA ILE A 139 -13.98 -0.77 -5.97
C ILE A 139 -14.11 0.26 -7.10
N LEU A 140 -13.31 1.30 -7.07
CA LEU A 140 -13.37 2.39 -8.05
C LEU A 140 -12.98 1.94 -9.46
N MET A 141 -11.92 1.16 -9.61
CA MET A 141 -11.49 0.61 -10.90
C MET A 141 -12.58 -0.25 -11.54
N GLN A 142 -13.29 -1.08 -10.76
CA GLN A 142 -14.41 -1.88 -11.23
C GLN A 142 -15.63 -1.04 -11.66
N ASN A 143 -15.68 0.24 -11.28
CA ASN A 143 -16.69 1.21 -11.66
C ASN A 143 -16.20 2.24 -12.70
N GLY A 144 -15.08 1.93 -13.37
CA GLY A 144 -14.56 2.68 -14.51
C GLY A 144 -13.76 3.92 -14.16
N PHE A 145 -13.24 4.04 -12.94
CA PHE A 145 -12.31 5.09 -12.56
C PHE A 145 -10.85 4.67 -12.82
N THR A 146 -10.01 5.64 -13.17
CA THR A 146 -8.55 5.47 -13.20
C THR A 146 -8.00 5.77 -11.81
N VAL A 147 -7.36 4.79 -11.16
CA VAL A 147 -6.96 4.91 -9.76
C VAL A 147 -5.55 4.39 -9.55
N LYS A 148 -4.78 5.07 -8.71
CA LYS A 148 -3.50 4.61 -8.17
C LYS A 148 -3.55 4.61 -6.66
N ASN A 149 -2.97 3.60 -6.01
CA ASN A 149 -2.91 3.50 -4.54
C ASN A 149 -1.52 3.90 -4.02
N LEU A 150 -1.47 4.73 -2.98
CA LEU A 150 -0.20 5.08 -2.31
C LEU A 150 0.36 3.85 -1.60
N ASP A 151 1.51 3.38 -2.06
CA ASP A 151 2.20 2.26 -1.44
C ASP A 151 2.71 2.66 -0.04
N GLY A 152 2.43 1.80 0.96
CA GLY A 152 2.72 2.09 2.37
C GLY A 152 1.83 3.16 3.02
N GLY A 153 0.99 3.86 2.25
CA GLY A 153 0.01 4.85 2.74
C GLY A 153 0.62 6.10 3.38
N TYR A 154 -0.24 6.86 4.05
CA TYR A 154 0.13 8.12 4.72
C TYR A 154 1.25 7.95 5.75
N LYS A 155 1.27 6.82 6.45
CA LYS A 155 2.30 6.53 7.47
C LYS A 155 3.70 6.53 6.87
N THR A 156 3.90 5.85 5.75
CA THR A 156 5.20 5.78 5.07
C THR A 156 5.63 7.14 4.55
N TYR A 157 4.72 7.89 3.90
CA TYR A 157 4.99 9.26 3.46
C TYR A 157 5.44 10.15 4.62
N LYS A 158 4.68 10.15 5.73
CA LYS A 158 4.98 10.99 6.90
C LYS A 158 6.33 10.63 7.53
N GLN A 159 6.62 9.33 7.68
CA GLN A 159 7.88 8.87 8.25
C GLN A 159 9.08 9.24 7.38
N ALA A 160 8.99 9.03 6.07
CA ALA A 160 10.04 9.37 5.13
C ALA A 160 10.36 10.88 5.17
N ASN A 161 9.34 11.73 5.11
CA ASN A 161 9.53 13.18 5.15
C ASN A 161 10.04 13.69 6.50
N THR A 162 9.64 13.07 7.63
CA THR A 162 10.16 13.42 8.94
C THR A 162 11.65 13.10 9.04
N THR A 163 12.09 11.95 8.52
CA THR A 163 13.49 11.53 8.54
C THR A 163 14.37 12.40 7.64
N LEU A 164 13.87 12.76 6.44
CA LEU A 164 14.62 13.60 5.49
C LEU A 164 14.78 15.05 5.99
N ASN A 165 13.88 15.53 6.84
CA ASN A 165 13.95 16.85 7.45
C ASN A 165 14.80 16.89 8.73
N TYR A 166 15.38 15.76 9.16
CA TYR A 166 16.32 15.74 10.26
C TYR A 166 17.61 16.40 9.81
N LYS A 167 17.80 17.66 10.16
CA LYS A 167 19.09 18.35 10.00
C LYS A 167 20.03 17.78 11.04
N GLU A 168 21.16 17.26 10.61
CA GLU A 168 22.31 17.02 11.49
C GLU A 168 22.66 18.36 12.13
N GLU A 169 22.47 18.48 13.46
CA GLU A 169 23.00 19.57 14.28
C GLU A 169 24.48 19.33 14.59
#